data_9378ccf2183973023fe104751f48cdc0
#
_entry.id   9378ccf2183973023fe104751f48cdc0
#
_cell.length_a   1.000
_cell.length_b   1.000
_cell.length_c   1.000
_cell.angle_alpha   90.00
_cell.angle_beta   90.00
_cell.angle_gamma   90.00
#
_symmetry.space_group_name_H-M   'P 1'
#
loop_
_entity.id
_entity.type
_entity.pdbx_description
1 polymer ?
#
loop_
_entity_poly.entity_id
_entity_poly.type
_entity_poly.pdbx_seq_one_letter_code
_entity_poly.pdbx_strand_id
1 'polypeptide(L)'
;MTFPISKLRVFVIAFFMMASVSVKAQQPGMQALIGQSLSKLQQPTPEAFLNSIAEMKRIDSMFPDSIQPKYQMALQSLNFSVMNPHAAQTDHLLAETEQTIAKMEQMKNSDPSDICTLRGFLFMVCIVQNPVQNGPRYYLNVMQDFEKALKLNPDNQLARQLQQKFLEGMRQQTGNQGE
;
A
#
# COMPACT_ATOMS: atom_id res chain seq x y z
N MET A 1 -31.60 40.40 -56.70
CA MET A 1 -30.24 40.11 -56.13
C MET A 1 -30.29 38.76 -55.49
N THR A 2 -29.83 37.73 -56.19
CA THR A 2 -29.83 36.33 -55.69
C THR A 2 -28.45 36.03 -55.20
N PHE A 3 -28.31 35.81 -53.88
CA PHE A 3 -27.07 35.35 -53.25
C PHE A 3 -26.83 33.88 -53.58
N PRO A 4 -25.65 33.49 -54.05
CA PRO A 4 -25.37 32.10 -54.40
C PRO A 4 -25.22 31.22 -53.13
N ILE A 5 -26.13 30.31 -53.01
CA ILE A 5 -26.25 29.32 -51.92
C ILE A 5 -24.99 28.42 -51.76
N SER A 6 -24.11 28.39 -52.76
CA SER A 6 -22.88 27.58 -52.77
C SER A 6 -21.82 28.03 -51.76
N LYS A 7 -21.75 29.34 -51.44
CA LYS A 7 -20.76 29.87 -50.48
C LYS A 7 -21.15 29.64 -49.02
N LEU A 8 -22.43 29.42 -48.71
CA LEU A 8 -22.90 29.15 -47.36
C LEU A 8 -22.59 27.70 -46.92
N ARG A 9 -22.55 26.75 -47.86
CA ARG A 9 -22.24 25.34 -47.54
C ARG A 9 -20.78 25.12 -47.22
N VAL A 10 -19.86 25.88 -47.77
CA VAL A 10 -18.42 25.78 -47.50
C VAL A 10 -18.08 26.30 -46.09
N PHE A 11 -18.79 27.33 -45.61
CA PHE A 11 -18.55 27.89 -44.28
C PHE A 11 -19.04 26.99 -43.13
N VAL A 12 -20.09 26.19 -43.35
CA VAL A 12 -20.62 25.27 -42.33
C VAL A 12 -19.74 24.04 -42.20
N ILE A 13 -19.09 23.59 -43.27
CA ILE A 13 -18.18 22.42 -43.21
C ILE A 13 -16.84 22.79 -42.55
N ALA A 14 -16.35 24.03 -42.73
CA ALA A 14 -15.12 24.48 -42.06
C ALA A 14 -15.27 24.70 -40.55
N PHE A 15 -16.48 24.98 -40.05
CA PHE A 15 -16.74 25.17 -38.63
C PHE A 15 -16.86 23.84 -37.86
N PHE A 16 -17.16 22.72 -38.55
CA PHE A 16 -17.31 21.41 -37.90
C PHE A 16 -16.00 20.62 -37.78
N MET A 17 -14.91 21.07 -38.41
CA MET A 17 -13.59 20.44 -38.31
C MET A 17 -12.70 20.97 -37.17
N MET A 18 -13.15 21.95 -36.38
CA MET A 18 -12.38 22.51 -35.26
C MET A 18 -12.80 22.00 -33.88
N ALA A 19 -13.66 20.98 -33.78
CA ALA A 19 -14.18 20.51 -32.48
C ALA A 19 -13.74 19.10 -32.10
N SER A 20 -12.52 18.71 -32.44
CA SER A 20 -11.94 17.50 -31.89
C SER A 20 -10.48 17.67 -31.45
N VAL A 21 -10.21 18.74 -30.71
CA VAL A 21 -9.13 18.71 -29.76
C VAL A 21 -9.65 17.87 -28.59
N SER A 22 -9.53 16.56 -28.73
CA SER A 22 -9.59 15.67 -27.59
C SER A 22 -8.45 16.10 -26.67
N VAL A 23 -8.76 16.95 -25.69
CA VAL A 23 -7.93 17.10 -24.51
C VAL A 23 -7.97 15.71 -23.88
N LYS A 24 -7.04 14.83 -24.26
CA LYS A 24 -6.69 13.67 -23.48
C LYS A 24 -6.20 14.27 -22.17
N ALA A 25 -7.09 14.37 -21.19
CA ALA A 25 -6.68 14.59 -19.82
C ALA A 25 -5.66 13.48 -19.54
N GLN A 26 -4.39 13.87 -19.47
CA GLN A 26 -3.29 12.95 -19.24
C GLN A 26 -3.57 12.33 -17.87
N GLN A 27 -3.94 11.06 -17.84
CA GLN A 27 -4.20 10.39 -16.55
C GLN A 27 -2.92 10.54 -15.73
N PRO A 28 -3.02 11.00 -14.49
CA PRO A 28 -1.85 11.13 -13.63
C PRO A 28 -1.14 9.79 -13.58
N GLY A 29 0.19 9.80 -13.73
CA GLY A 29 1.00 8.59 -13.67
C GLY A 29 0.82 7.91 -12.30
N MET A 30 1.01 6.59 -12.23
CA MET A 30 0.88 5.78 -11.03
C MET A 30 1.56 6.41 -9.80
N GLN A 31 2.79 6.91 -9.97
CA GLN A 31 3.55 7.52 -8.87
C GLN A 31 2.89 8.79 -8.32
N ALA A 32 2.28 9.60 -9.18
CA ALA A 32 1.55 10.78 -8.75
C ALA A 32 0.29 10.40 -7.95
N LEU A 33 -0.44 9.37 -8.37
CA LEU A 33 -1.62 8.87 -7.66
C LEU A 33 -1.24 8.29 -6.27
N ILE A 34 -0.17 7.49 -6.20
CA ILE A 34 0.36 6.96 -4.95
C ILE A 34 0.78 8.11 -4.03
N GLY A 35 1.58 9.07 -4.55
CA GLY A 35 2.03 10.22 -3.77
C GLY A 35 0.88 11.06 -3.23
N GLN A 36 -0.16 11.29 -4.03
CA GLN A 36 -1.37 12.00 -3.61
C GLN A 36 -2.12 11.26 -2.49
N SER A 37 -2.22 9.96 -2.57
CA SER A 37 -2.84 9.15 -1.52
C SER A 37 -2.04 9.20 -0.22
N LEU A 38 -0.71 8.99 -0.29
CA LEU A 38 0.15 9.00 0.88
C LEU A 38 0.28 10.37 1.54
N SER A 39 0.16 11.46 0.78
CA SER A 39 0.20 12.82 1.35
C SER A 39 -0.96 13.09 2.34
N LYS A 40 -2.07 12.37 2.23
CA LYS A 40 -3.21 12.46 3.15
C LYS A 40 -2.95 11.79 4.51
N LEU A 41 -1.88 10.98 4.62
CA LEU A 41 -1.47 10.31 5.86
C LEU A 41 -0.58 11.19 6.76
N GLN A 42 -0.41 12.47 6.48
CA GLN A 42 0.33 13.40 7.36
C GLN A 42 -0.31 13.51 8.75
N GLN A 43 -1.61 13.27 8.84
CA GLN A 43 -2.33 13.05 10.10
C GLN A 43 -2.90 11.63 10.07
N PRO A 44 -2.19 10.64 10.66
CA PRO A 44 -2.53 9.23 10.54
C PRO A 44 -3.72 8.87 11.46
N THR A 45 -4.92 9.06 10.96
CA THR A 45 -6.16 8.59 11.60
C THR A 45 -6.56 7.22 11.04
N PRO A 46 -7.34 6.40 11.77
CA PRO A 46 -7.88 5.16 11.25
C PRO A 46 -8.59 5.32 9.91
N GLU A 47 -9.38 6.36 9.75
CA GLU A 47 -10.10 6.68 8.52
C GLU A 47 -9.15 7.04 7.37
N ALA A 48 -8.09 7.80 7.62
CA ALA A 48 -7.09 8.16 6.62
C ALA A 48 -6.39 6.90 6.08
N PHE A 49 -6.05 5.93 6.94
CA PHE A 49 -5.50 4.65 6.51
C PHE A 49 -6.48 3.85 5.65
N LEU A 50 -7.73 3.71 6.07
CA LEU A 50 -8.75 2.98 5.30
C LEU A 50 -8.99 3.61 3.93
N ASN A 51 -9.04 4.94 3.84
CA ASN A 51 -9.15 5.66 2.59
C ASN A 51 -7.92 5.43 1.70
N SER A 52 -6.71 5.48 2.25
CA SER A 52 -5.48 5.20 1.51
C SER A 52 -5.46 3.76 0.98
N ILE A 53 -5.86 2.77 1.77
CA ILE A 53 -5.96 1.37 1.34
C ILE A 53 -6.94 1.24 0.15
N ALA A 54 -8.12 1.88 0.24
CA ALA A 54 -9.11 1.86 -0.84
C ALA A 54 -8.56 2.53 -2.12
N GLU A 55 -7.83 3.63 -1.98
CA GLU A 55 -7.18 4.31 -3.11
C GLU A 55 -6.08 3.41 -3.73
N MET A 56 -5.26 2.73 -2.91
CA MET A 56 -4.24 1.80 -3.41
C MET A 56 -4.85 0.62 -4.15
N LYS A 57 -5.99 0.06 -3.68
CA LYS A 57 -6.75 -0.98 -4.40
C LYS A 57 -7.19 -0.51 -5.79
N ARG A 58 -7.66 0.74 -5.89
CA ARG A 58 -8.04 1.33 -7.18
C ARG A 58 -6.83 1.53 -8.09
N ILE A 59 -5.71 2.02 -7.55
CA ILE A 59 -4.46 2.20 -8.31
C ILE A 59 -3.93 0.84 -8.77
N ASP A 60 -3.98 -0.19 -7.93
CA ASP A 60 -3.59 -1.56 -8.28
C ASP A 60 -4.42 -2.12 -9.45
N SER A 61 -5.73 -1.84 -9.47
CA SER A 61 -6.61 -2.24 -10.58
C SER A 61 -6.26 -1.52 -11.89
N MET A 62 -5.72 -0.30 -11.83
CA MET A 62 -5.26 0.44 -13.01
C MET A 62 -3.87 -0.01 -13.48
N PHE A 63 -3.05 -0.53 -12.58
CA PHE A 63 -1.65 -0.93 -12.83
C PHE A 63 -1.36 -2.34 -12.27
N PRO A 64 -2.04 -3.39 -12.76
CA PRO A 64 -2.03 -4.72 -12.14
C PRO A 64 -0.65 -5.38 -12.10
N ASP A 65 0.24 -5.03 -13.03
CA ASP A 65 1.59 -5.58 -13.12
C ASP A 65 2.62 -4.82 -12.26
N SER A 66 2.17 -3.77 -11.56
CA SER A 66 3.04 -2.98 -10.68
C SER A 66 3.03 -3.51 -9.25
N ILE A 67 4.21 -3.54 -8.64
CA ILE A 67 4.39 -3.93 -7.23
C ILE A 67 4.02 -2.77 -6.28
N GLN A 68 4.31 -1.54 -6.67
CA GLN A 68 4.19 -0.37 -5.80
C GLN A 68 2.81 -0.18 -5.15
N PRO A 69 1.67 -0.25 -5.88
CA PRO A 69 0.36 -0.14 -5.25
C PRO A 69 0.10 -1.27 -4.24
N LYS A 70 0.51 -2.51 -4.58
CA LYS A 70 0.36 -3.70 -3.71
C LYS A 70 1.17 -3.55 -2.43
N TYR A 71 2.43 -3.11 -2.56
CA TYR A 71 3.31 -2.85 -1.42
C TYR A 71 2.72 -1.79 -0.50
N GLN A 72 2.28 -0.66 -1.04
CA GLN A 72 1.68 0.42 -0.24
C GLN A 72 0.36 -0.02 0.41
N MET A 73 -0.48 -0.77 -0.31
CA MET A 73 -1.72 -1.33 0.25
C MET A 73 -1.43 -2.23 1.46
N ALA A 74 -0.48 -3.17 1.32
CA ALA A 74 -0.06 -4.05 2.40
C ALA A 74 0.50 -3.25 3.59
N LEU A 75 1.39 -2.29 3.33
CA LEU A 75 1.99 -1.47 4.38
C LEU A 75 0.96 -0.63 5.14
N GLN A 76 0.00 0.01 4.43
CA GLN A 76 -1.05 0.79 5.08
C GLN A 76 -2.03 -0.09 5.87
N SER A 77 -2.33 -1.29 5.38
CA SER A 77 -3.15 -2.28 6.11
C SER A 77 -2.48 -2.71 7.41
N LEU A 78 -1.17 -2.97 7.39
CA LEU A 78 -0.41 -3.33 8.60
C LEU A 78 -0.30 -2.16 9.58
N ASN A 79 -0.08 -0.93 9.09
CA ASN A 79 -0.07 0.27 9.93
C ASN A 79 -1.43 0.51 10.61
N PHE A 80 -2.53 0.40 9.87
CA PHE A 80 -3.87 0.45 10.45
C PHE A 80 -4.05 -0.62 11.53
N SER A 81 -3.70 -1.86 11.20
CA SER A 81 -3.97 -3.03 12.05
C SER A 81 -3.15 -3.02 13.35
N VAL A 82 -1.90 -2.57 13.32
CA VAL A 82 -1.08 -2.45 14.54
C VAL A 82 -1.60 -1.36 15.49
N MET A 83 -2.17 -0.29 14.94
CA MET A 83 -2.76 0.79 15.74
C MET A 83 -4.18 0.46 16.23
N ASN A 84 -4.88 -0.43 15.52
CA ASN A 84 -6.27 -0.79 15.80
C ASN A 84 -6.43 -2.33 15.79
N PRO A 85 -5.74 -3.07 16.69
CA PRO A 85 -5.64 -4.53 16.61
C PRO A 85 -6.99 -5.26 16.74
N HIS A 86 -7.99 -4.61 17.35
CA HIS A 86 -9.32 -5.19 17.59
C HIS A 86 -10.44 -4.50 16.80
N ALA A 87 -10.10 -3.68 15.80
CA ALA A 87 -11.10 -3.10 14.91
C ALA A 87 -11.74 -4.19 14.02
N ALA A 88 -13.01 -4.01 13.66
CA ALA A 88 -13.76 -4.98 12.86
C ALA A 88 -13.11 -5.27 11.48
N GLN A 89 -12.33 -4.33 10.96
CA GLN A 89 -11.65 -4.47 9.67
C GLN A 89 -10.32 -5.22 9.75
N THR A 90 -9.71 -5.32 10.94
CA THR A 90 -8.33 -5.78 11.11
C THR A 90 -8.12 -7.20 10.59
N ASP A 91 -8.95 -8.16 10.96
CA ASP A 91 -8.79 -9.55 10.51
C ASP A 91 -8.87 -9.67 8.99
N HIS A 92 -9.81 -8.94 8.38
CA HIS A 92 -9.94 -8.92 6.93
C HIS A 92 -8.71 -8.30 6.24
N LEU A 93 -8.21 -7.17 6.77
CA LEU A 93 -7.03 -6.51 6.24
C LEU A 93 -5.76 -7.36 6.35
N LEU A 94 -5.61 -8.11 7.45
CA LEU A 94 -4.48 -9.03 7.61
C LEU A 94 -4.54 -10.19 6.61
N ALA A 95 -5.71 -10.79 6.42
CA ALA A 95 -5.90 -11.86 5.43
C ALA A 95 -5.64 -11.36 3.99
N GLU A 96 -6.14 -10.18 3.62
CA GLU A 96 -5.83 -9.56 2.32
C GLU A 96 -4.33 -9.23 2.17
N THR A 97 -3.69 -8.79 3.25
CA THR A 97 -2.25 -8.48 3.24
C THR A 97 -1.42 -9.75 3.01
N GLU A 98 -1.75 -10.86 3.66
CA GLU A 98 -1.07 -12.14 3.44
C GLU A 98 -1.17 -12.58 1.98
N GLN A 99 -2.37 -12.52 1.39
CA GLN A 99 -2.57 -12.82 -0.03
C GLN A 99 -1.79 -11.87 -0.95
N THR A 100 -1.74 -10.59 -0.60
CA THR A 100 -1.01 -9.58 -1.36
C THR A 100 0.49 -9.83 -1.33
N ILE A 101 1.06 -10.20 -0.19
CA ILE A 101 2.47 -10.58 -0.03
C ILE A 101 2.76 -11.81 -0.90
N ALA A 102 1.95 -12.86 -0.80
CA ALA A 102 2.10 -14.08 -1.61
C ALA A 102 2.04 -13.81 -3.12
N LYS A 103 1.17 -12.88 -3.55
CA LYS A 103 1.10 -12.44 -4.94
C LYS A 103 2.36 -11.69 -5.36
N MET A 104 2.86 -10.78 -4.53
CA MET A 104 4.09 -10.00 -4.82
C MET A 104 5.33 -10.91 -4.88
N GLU A 105 5.42 -11.96 -4.07
CA GLU A 105 6.53 -12.93 -4.11
C GLU A 105 6.70 -13.59 -5.48
N GLN A 106 5.61 -13.73 -6.23
CA GLN A 106 5.62 -14.34 -7.57
C GLN A 106 5.92 -13.35 -8.70
N MET A 107 5.98 -12.05 -8.40
CA MET A 107 6.23 -11.02 -9.41
C MET A 107 7.73 -10.85 -9.65
N LYS A 108 8.14 -10.77 -10.93
CA LYS A 108 9.56 -10.69 -11.34
C LYS A 108 10.34 -9.51 -10.73
N ASN A 109 9.64 -8.41 -10.44
CA ASN A 109 10.26 -7.18 -9.96
C ASN A 109 10.08 -6.99 -8.44
N SER A 110 9.72 -8.04 -7.70
CA SER A 110 9.63 -7.97 -6.24
C SER A 110 11.03 -7.86 -5.62
N ASP A 111 11.14 -7.02 -4.61
CA ASP A 111 12.32 -6.98 -3.75
C ASP A 111 12.13 -8.00 -2.61
N PRO A 112 12.97 -9.05 -2.51
CA PRO A 112 12.84 -10.04 -1.46
C PRO A 112 13.03 -9.47 -0.04
N SER A 113 13.76 -8.36 0.11
CA SER A 113 13.90 -7.67 1.40
C SER A 113 12.59 -7.02 1.83
N ASP A 114 11.91 -6.35 0.90
CA ASP A 114 10.61 -5.73 1.16
C ASP A 114 9.54 -6.79 1.49
N ILE A 115 9.55 -7.93 0.78
CA ILE A 115 8.65 -9.05 1.05
C ILE A 115 8.86 -9.59 2.47
N CYS A 116 10.11 -9.87 2.87
CA CYS A 116 10.42 -10.31 4.22
C CYS A 116 10.01 -9.26 5.26
N THR A 117 10.21 -7.98 4.97
CA THR A 117 9.82 -6.88 5.87
C THR A 117 8.31 -6.85 6.12
N LEU A 118 7.50 -6.93 5.06
CA LEU A 118 6.04 -6.94 5.18
C LEU A 118 5.55 -8.20 5.91
N ARG A 119 6.15 -9.36 5.67
CA ARG A 119 5.78 -10.60 6.32
C ARG A 119 6.15 -10.59 7.80
N GLY A 120 7.33 -10.13 8.16
CA GLY A 120 7.72 -9.91 9.56
C GLY A 120 6.77 -8.95 10.28
N PHE A 121 6.35 -7.87 9.60
CA PHE A 121 5.39 -6.92 10.15
C PHE A 121 3.99 -7.55 10.32
N LEU A 122 3.54 -8.38 9.38
CA LEU A 122 2.29 -9.12 9.49
C LEU A 122 2.28 -10.01 10.74
N PHE A 123 3.32 -10.81 10.96
CA PHE A 123 3.42 -11.65 12.17
C PHE A 123 3.52 -10.82 13.45
N MET A 124 4.22 -9.70 13.42
CA MET A 124 4.26 -8.76 14.54
C MET A 124 2.86 -8.24 14.89
N VAL A 125 2.04 -7.86 13.91
CA VAL A 125 0.65 -7.43 14.14
C VAL A 125 -0.20 -8.56 14.71
N CYS A 126 -0.05 -9.80 14.22
CA CYS A 126 -0.72 -10.96 14.79
C CYS A 126 -0.38 -11.16 16.28
N ILE A 127 0.87 -10.93 16.68
CA ILE A 127 1.27 -10.97 18.09
C ILE A 127 0.59 -9.85 18.88
N VAL A 128 0.54 -8.63 18.35
CA VAL A 128 -0.13 -7.49 19.00
C VAL A 128 -1.62 -7.75 19.23
N GLN A 129 -2.31 -8.43 18.29
CA GLN A 129 -3.72 -8.79 18.44
C GLN A 129 -3.97 -9.75 19.62
N ASN A 130 -3.13 -10.75 19.80
CA ASN A 130 -3.26 -11.73 20.88
C ASN A 130 -1.87 -12.21 21.33
N PRO A 131 -1.20 -11.46 22.23
CA PRO A 131 0.17 -11.77 22.64
C PRO A 131 0.33 -13.15 23.26
N VAL A 132 -0.65 -13.59 24.05
CA VAL A 132 -0.60 -14.87 24.76
C VAL A 132 -0.63 -16.05 23.79
N GLN A 133 -1.50 -16.01 22.81
CA GLN A 133 -1.67 -17.10 21.85
C GLN A 133 -0.66 -17.01 20.71
N ASN A 134 -0.44 -15.80 20.17
CA ASN A 134 0.33 -15.57 18.96
C ASN A 134 1.82 -15.32 19.23
N GLY A 135 2.19 -14.87 20.43
CA GLY A 135 3.58 -14.67 20.82
C GLY A 135 4.43 -15.93 20.63
N PRO A 136 4.13 -17.06 21.29
CA PRO A 136 4.88 -18.29 21.09
C PRO A 136 4.85 -18.82 19.65
N ARG A 137 3.77 -18.54 18.93
CA ARG A 137 3.56 -19.02 17.55
C ARG A 137 4.40 -18.26 16.53
N TYR A 138 4.50 -16.94 16.65
CA TYR A 138 5.04 -16.09 15.58
C TYR A 138 6.34 -15.38 15.93
N TYR A 139 6.81 -15.42 17.19
CA TYR A 139 8.04 -14.73 17.61
C TYR A 139 9.24 -15.04 16.71
N LEU A 140 9.49 -16.34 16.46
CA LEU A 140 10.61 -16.75 15.63
C LEU A 140 10.43 -16.29 14.16
N ASN A 141 9.23 -16.31 13.65
CA ASN A 141 8.94 -15.84 12.30
C ASN A 141 9.25 -14.34 12.16
N VAL A 142 8.84 -13.50 13.13
CA VAL A 142 9.16 -12.06 13.14
C VAL A 142 10.66 -11.85 13.10
N MET A 143 11.40 -12.54 13.97
CA MET A 143 12.87 -12.40 14.05
C MET A 143 13.55 -12.83 12.75
N GLN A 144 13.21 -14.02 12.24
CA GLN A 144 13.79 -14.57 11.02
C GLN A 144 13.51 -13.71 9.79
N ASP A 145 12.29 -13.16 9.66
CA ASP A 145 11.93 -12.35 8.52
C ASP A 145 12.65 -11.00 8.53
N PHE A 146 12.75 -10.31 9.68
CA PHE A 146 13.52 -9.08 9.75
C PHE A 146 15.02 -9.30 9.57
N GLU A 147 15.60 -10.34 10.14
CA GLU A 147 17.00 -10.70 9.93
C GLU A 147 17.27 -11.01 8.46
N LYS A 148 16.39 -11.77 7.81
CA LYS A 148 16.50 -12.06 6.38
C LYS A 148 16.36 -10.81 5.53
N ALA A 149 15.42 -9.92 5.86
CA ALA A 149 15.25 -8.64 5.16
C ALA A 149 16.54 -7.81 5.20
N LEU A 150 17.14 -7.66 6.39
CA LEU A 150 18.37 -6.90 6.59
C LEU A 150 19.61 -7.58 6.02
N LYS A 151 19.62 -8.91 5.93
CA LYS A 151 20.67 -9.65 5.23
C LYS A 151 20.62 -9.44 3.71
N LEU A 152 19.41 -9.37 3.15
CA LEU A 152 19.18 -9.13 1.72
C LEU A 152 19.45 -7.67 1.34
N ASN A 153 19.02 -6.73 2.17
CA ASN A 153 19.25 -5.30 2.01
C ASN A 153 19.56 -4.66 3.36
N PRO A 154 20.86 -4.47 3.70
CA PRO A 154 21.26 -3.83 4.96
C PRO A 154 20.74 -2.39 5.14
N ASP A 155 20.38 -1.72 4.04
CA ASP A 155 19.86 -0.35 4.06
C ASP A 155 18.33 -0.26 4.14
N ASN A 156 17.64 -1.40 4.31
CA ASN A 156 16.18 -1.41 4.51
C ASN A 156 15.81 -0.78 5.85
N GLN A 157 15.52 0.52 5.83
CA GLN A 157 15.22 1.32 7.02
C GLN A 157 13.93 0.84 7.72
N LEU A 158 12.92 0.42 6.95
CA LEU A 158 11.66 -0.05 7.51
C LEU A 158 11.87 -1.35 8.30
N ALA A 159 12.60 -2.32 7.74
CA ALA A 159 12.93 -3.57 8.42
C ALA A 159 13.68 -3.31 9.75
N ARG A 160 14.66 -2.42 9.73
CA ARG A 160 15.44 -2.04 10.91
C ARG A 160 14.58 -1.41 11.99
N GLN A 161 13.73 -0.44 11.62
CA GLN A 161 12.84 0.23 12.57
C GLN A 161 11.82 -0.72 13.20
N LEU A 162 11.21 -1.59 12.39
CA LEU A 162 10.23 -2.56 12.87
C LEU A 162 10.87 -3.61 13.79
N GLN A 163 12.05 -4.12 13.44
CA GLN A 163 12.82 -5.04 14.28
C GLN A 163 13.14 -4.41 15.65
N GLN A 164 13.62 -3.16 15.66
CA GLN A 164 13.92 -2.44 16.90
C GLN A 164 12.66 -2.28 17.77
N LYS A 165 11.55 -1.82 17.19
CA LYS A 165 10.28 -1.66 17.91
C LYS A 165 9.78 -2.98 18.46
N PHE A 166 9.91 -4.06 17.71
CA PHE A 166 9.53 -5.40 18.18
C PHE A 166 10.35 -5.84 19.40
N LEU A 167 11.69 -5.69 19.33
CA LEU A 167 12.59 -6.03 20.43
C LEU A 167 12.36 -5.16 21.68
N GLU A 168 12.05 -3.88 21.50
CA GLU A 168 11.69 -2.97 22.60
C GLU A 168 10.38 -3.39 23.28
N GLY A 169 9.34 -3.69 22.48
CA GLY A 169 8.06 -4.17 23.00
C GLY A 169 8.19 -5.46 23.78
N MET A 170 9.00 -6.41 23.30
CA MET A 170 9.26 -7.67 24.00
C MET A 170 9.99 -7.47 25.33
N ARG A 171 10.96 -6.57 25.40
CA ARG A 171 11.68 -6.23 26.64
C ARG A 171 10.76 -5.63 27.69
N GLN A 172 9.85 -4.76 27.30
CA GLN A 172 8.87 -4.16 28.22
C GLN A 172 7.90 -5.19 28.80
N GLN A 173 7.50 -6.19 28.02
CA GLN A 173 6.62 -7.26 28.51
C GLN A 173 7.32 -8.17 29.52
N THR A 174 8.60 -8.49 29.33
CA THR A 174 9.37 -9.34 30.26
C THR A 174 9.77 -8.59 31.53
N GLY A 175 10.01 -7.27 31.46
CA GLY A 175 10.33 -6.46 32.64
C GLY A 175 9.18 -6.27 33.62
N ASN A 176 7.93 -6.26 33.12
CA ASN A 176 6.74 -6.12 33.98
C ASN A 176 6.27 -7.44 34.63
N GLN A 177 6.88 -8.59 34.34
CA GLN A 177 6.54 -9.87 34.93
C GLN A 177 7.48 -10.23 36.11
N GLY A 178 8.40 -9.34 36.47
CA GLY A 178 9.40 -9.54 37.53
C GLY A 178 9.16 -8.73 38.81
N GLU A 179 8.04 -8.01 38.90
CA GLU A 179 7.55 -7.39 40.16
C GLU A 179 6.29 -8.13 40.63
#